data_058c8810b076c7643da7e50f59e36a6f
#
_entry.id   058c8810b076c7643da7e50f59e36a6f
#
_cell.length_a   1.000
_cell.length_b   1.000
_cell.length_c   1.000
_cell.angle_alpha   90.00
_cell.angle_beta   90.00
_cell.angle_gamma   90.00
#
_symmetry.space_group_name_H-M   'P 1'
#
loop_
_entity.id
_entity.type
_entity.pdbx_description
1 polymer ?
#
loop_
_entity_poly.entity_id
_entity_poly.type
_entity_poly.pdbx_seq_one_letter_code
_entity_poly.pdbx_strand_id
1 'polypeptide(L)'
;MNYSRNYILFDMNNSVGIENGSSIDLTNFFNSKAYLTVSGQLQAEMLAESLTRVYSFGPAFRAENSNTTRHLCEFWMVEPEMCFADLSDLMNLATK
;
A
#
# COMPACT_ATOMS: atom_id res chain seq x y z
N MET A 1 5.68 12.43 -14.69
CA MET A 1 5.46 12.47 -13.23
C MET A 1 6.32 11.38 -12.62
N ASN A 2 7.36 11.75 -11.89
CA ASN A 2 8.17 10.79 -11.15
C ASN A 2 7.39 10.38 -9.89
N TYR A 3 6.77 9.23 -9.92
CA TYR A 3 6.34 8.57 -8.69
C TYR A 3 7.60 8.14 -7.95
N SER A 4 8.09 8.98 -7.05
CA SER A 4 9.15 8.60 -6.13
C SER A 4 8.62 7.46 -5.27
N ARG A 5 9.30 6.36 -5.32
CA ARG A 5 8.95 5.09 -4.68
C ARG A 5 9.15 5.25 -3.17
N ASN A 6 8.09 5.51 -2.46
CA ASN A 6 8.10 5.60 -1.00
C ASN A 6 7.83 4.22 -0.40
N TYR A 7 8.77 3.30 -0.55
CA TYR A 7 8.70 1.98 0.07
C TYR A 7 9.44 1.99 1.39
N ILE A 8 8.85 1.40 2.41
CA ILE A 8 9.52 1.10 3.66
C ILE A 8 10.14 -0.29 3.52
N LEU A 9 11.45 -0.37 3.60
CA LEU A 9 12.19 -1.62 3.62
C LEU A 9 12.27 -2.13 5.06
N PHE A 10 11.90 -3.38 5.29
CA PHE A 10 12.12 -4.07 6.56
C PHE A 10 13.34 -4.98 6.49
N ASP A 11 14.24 -4.82 7.44
CA ASP A 11 15.23 -5.82 7.77
C ASP A 11 14.71 -6.64 8.96
N MET A 12 14.49 -7.93 8.75
CA MET A 12 14.00 -8.85 9.78
C MET A 12 15.05 -9.16 10.87
N ASN A 13 16.27 -8.68 10.72
CA ASN A 13 17.35 -8.84 11.69
C ASN A 13 17.46 -7.70 12.70
N ASN A 14 16.39 -6.95 12.97
CA ASN A 14 16.30 -5.95 14.04
C ASN A 14 16.85 -4.55 13.78
N SER A 15 16.99 -4.11 12.56
CA SER A 15 17.31 -2.70 12.33
C SER A 15 16.39 -2.05 11.30
N VAL A 16 15.52 -1.18 11.80
CA VAL A 16 14.97 -0.10 10.98
C VAL A 16 16.14 0.90 10.83
N GLY A 17 16.94 0.71 9.81
CA GLY A 17 18.07 1.57 9.52
C GLY A 17 17.94 2.16 8.13
N ILE A 18 17.61 3.44 8.05
CA ILE A 18 18.00 4.25 6.90
C ILE A 18 19.43 4.72 7.21
N GLU A 19 20.41 3.89 6.96
CA GLU A 19 21.78 4.35 6.93
C GLU A 19 22.17 4.75 5.52
N ASN A 20 22.37 6.04 5.33
CA ASN A 20 23.22 6.69 4.33
C ASN A 20 23.49 5.91 3.03
N GLY A 21 22.43 5.67 2.23
CA GLY A 21 22.59 5.28 0.83
C GLY A 21 23.06 3.85 0.56
N SER A 22 23.24 3.00 1.55
CA SER A 22 23.51 1.58 1.37
C SER A 22 22.21 0.79 1.28
N SER A 23 22.06 0.00 0.22
CA SER A 23 20.93 -0.90 0.05
C SER A 23 20.97 -1.98 1.12
N ILE A 24 19.93 -2.03 1.96
CA ILE A 24 19.71 -3.16 2.88
C ILE A 24 19.42 -4.39 2.04
N ASP A 25 20.22 -5.44 2.21
CA ASP A 25 20.00 -6.70 1.53
C ASP A 25 18.94 -7.53 2.28
N LEU A 26 17.70 -7.49 1.82
CA LEU A 26 16.57 -8.26 2.37
C LEU A 26 16.43 -9.66 1.76
N THR A 27 17.40 -10.12 1.02
CA THR A 27 17.33 -11.42 0.34
C THR A 27 17.44 -12.62 1.29
N ASN A 28 17.90 -12.40 2.52
CA ASN A 28 18.18 -13.49 3.47
C ASN A 28 16.94 -14.31 3.89
N PHE A 29 15.77 -13.69 4.01
CA PHE A 29 14.56 -14.39 4.42
C PHE A 29 13.66 -14.78 3.24
N PHE A 30 13.43 -13.84 2.31
CA PHE A 30 12.51 -14.04 1.19
C PHE A 30 13.19 -14.51 -0.11
N ASN A 31 14.51 -14.63 -0.15
CA ASN A 31 15.32 -14.84 -1.36
C ASN A 31 15.05 -13.80 -2.48
N SER A 32 14.41 -12.71 -2.13
CA SER A 32 14.08 -11.60 -3.03
C SER A 32 13.82 -10.34 -2.21
N LYS A 33 13.87 -9.18 -2.86
CA LYS A 33 13.49 -7.92 -2.22
C LYS A 33 12.01 -7.93 -1.87
N ALA A 34 11.68 -7.69 -0.61
CA ALA A 34 10.33 -7.59 -0.11
C ALA A 34 10.07 -6.18 0.41
N TYR A 35 8.84 -5.71 0.26
CA TYR A 35 8.42 -4.38 0.63
C TYR A 35 7.10 -4.43 1.39
N LEU A 36 6.91 -3.50 2.33
CA LEU A 36 5.58 -3.27 2.88
C LEU A 36 4.68 -2.67 1.82
N THR A 37 3.43 -3.09 1.82
CA THR A 37 2.46 -2.60 0.84
C THR A 37 2.06 -1.15 1.11
N VAL A 38 1.94 -0.37 0.05
CA VAL A 38 1.43 1.01 0.11
C VAL A 38 -0.10 1.07 -0.04
N SER A 39 -0.71 -0.02 -0.53
CA SER A 39 -2.14 -0.17 -0.79
C SER A 39 -2.45 -1.61 -1.18
N GLY A 40 -3.67 -2.05 -0.94
CA GLY A 40 -4.22 -3.31 -1.44
C GLY A 40 -4.94 -3.19 -2.78
N GLN A 41 -4.97 -2.00 -3.38
CA GLN A 41 -5.76 -1.69 -4.58
C GLN A 41 -5.48 -2.62 -5.74
N LEU A 42 -4.22 -2.79 -6.14
CA LEU A 42 -3.87 -3.58 -7.34
C LEU A 42 -4.30 -5.05 -7.22
N GLN A 43 -4.18 -5.63 -6.03
CA GLN A 43 -4.62 -7.00 -5.77
C GLN A 43 -6.14 -7.10 -5.77
N ALA A 44 -6.82 -6.09 -5.19
CA ALA A 44 -8.27 -6.03 -5.18
C ALA A 44 -8.85 -5.82 -6.59
N GLU A 45 -8.25 -4.97 -7.43
CA GLU A 45 -8.65 -4.77 -8.82
C GLU A 45 -8.63 -6.08 -9.62
N MET A 46 -7.58 -6.88 -9.50
CA MET A 46 -7.49 -8.19 -10.18
C MET A 46 -8.61 -9.14 -9.72
N LEU A 47 -8.98 -9.12 -8.45
CA LEU A 47 -10.08 -9.93 -7.93
C LEU A 47 -11.44 -9.38 -8.34
N ALA A 48 -11.58 -8.06 -8.47
CA ALA A 48 -12.82 -7.42 -8.87
C ALA A 48 -13.25 -7.82 -10.29
N GLU A 49 -12.31 -8.11 -11.20
CA GLU A 49 -12.62 -8.61 -12.54
C GLU A 49 -13.46 -9.91 -12.52
N SER A 50 -13.23 -10.76 -11.53
CA SER A 50 -13.95 -12.04 -11.37
C SER A 50 -15.14 -11.94 -10.42
N LEU A 51 -15.01 -11.17 -9.34
CA LEU A 51 -15.98 -11.10 -8.24
C LEU A 51 -16.88 -9.86 -8.31
N THR A 52 -16.61 -8.96 -9.24
CA THR A 52 -17.34 -7.70 -9.50
C THR A 52 -17.16 -6.66 -8.41
N ARG A 53 -17.28 -7.03 -7.14
CA ARG A 53 -17.14 -6.15 -5.98
C ARG A 53 -16.30 -6.81 -4.91
N VAL A 54 -15.24 -6.16 -4.53
CA VAL A 54 -14.33 -6.63 -3.49
C VAL A 54 -13.90 -5.46 -2.62
N TYR A 55 -13.30 -5.75 -1.50
CA TYR A 55 -12.59 -4.73 -0.71
C TYR A 55 -11.39 -5.36 -0.03
N SER A 56 -10.38 -4.56 0.21
CA SER A 56 -9.31 -4.87 1.15
C SER A 56 -9.50 -4.05 2.43
N PHE A 57 -9.13 -4.63 3.57
CA PHE A 57 -9.07 -3.93 4.84
C PHE A 57 -7.80 -4.35 5.56
N GLY A 58 -6.86 -3.42 5.68
CA GLY A 58 -5.56 -3.74 6.25
C GLY A 58 -4.64 -2.53 6.38
N PRO A 59 -3.44 -2.74 6.94
CA PRO A 59 -2.45 -1.70 7.08
C PRO A 59 -1.81 -1.35 5.74
N ALA A 60 -1.59 -0.06 5.51
CA ALA A 60 -0.82 0.50 4.42
C ALA A 60 0.36 1.29 4.98
N PHE A 61 1.46 1.30 4.23
CA PHE A 61 2.72 1.90 4.65
C PHE A 61 3.22 2.87 3.59
N ARG A 62 3.36 4.13 3.95
CA ARG A 62 3.81 5.18 3.04
C ARG A 62 4.88 6.02 3.71
N ALA A 63 6.10 6.01 3.15
CA ALA A 63 7.20 6.86 3.59
C ALA A 63 7.15 8.19 2.83
N GLU A 64 6.19 9.04 3.14
CA GLU A 64 6.11 10.37 2.56
C GLU A 64 6.99 11.34 3.34
N ASN A 65 7.83 12.09 2.63
CA ASN A 65 8.60 13.17 3.25
C ASN A 65 7.69 14.37 3.51
N SER A 66 6.92 14.29 4.59
CA SER A 66 5.97 15.32 4.99
C SER A 66 6.08 15.58 6.49
N ASN A 67 6.28 16.84 6.83
CA ASN A 67 6.38 17.31 8.23
C ASN A 67 5.01 17.74 8.79
N THR A 68 3.91 17.24 8.24
CA THR A 68 2.57 17.55 8.75
C THR A 68 2.12 16.54 9.78
N THR A 69 1.34 16.97 10.76
CA THR A 69 0.76 16.12 11.82
C THR A 69 -0.30 15.15 11.29
N ARG A 70 -0.69 15.24 10.03
CA ARG A 70 -1.75 14.44 9.39
C ARG A 70 -1.22 13.26 8.57
N HIS A 71 0.10 13.19 8.33
CA HIS A 71 0.72 12.09 7.59
C HIS A 71 1.30 11.08 8.57
N LEU A 72 0.76 9.88 8.53
CA LEU A 72 1.27 8.71 9.24
C LEU A 72 1.98 7.80 8.25
N CYS A 73 3.06 7.16 8.67
CA CYS A 73 3.76 6.19 7.84
C CYS A 73 3.09 4.81 7.83
N GLU A 74 2.24 4.55 8.80
CA GLU A 74 1.40 3.36 8.91
C GLU A 74 -0.03 3.76 9.26
N PHE A 75 -1.01 3.26 8.52
CA PHE A 75 -2.42 3.49 8.77
C PHE A 75 -3.27 2.38 8.14
N TRP A 76 -4.49 2.22 8.62
CA TRP A 76 -5.43 1.25 8.09
C TRP A 76 -6.32 1.88 7.04
N MET A 77 -6.57 1.14 5.96
CA MET A 77 -7.46 1.55 4.88
C MET A 77 -8.53 0.51 4.62
N VAL A 78 -9.72 0.99 4.26
CA VAL A 78 -10.74 0.22 3.56
C VAL A 78 -10.70 0.66 2.11
N GLU A 79 -10.43 -0.27 1.21
CA GLU A 79 -10.21 0.00 -0.21
C GLU A 79 -11.20 -0.85 -1.04
N PRO A 80 -12.42 -0.35 -1.30
CA PRO A 80 -13.37 -1.03 -2.15
C PRO A 80 -13.03 -0.86 -3.62
N GLU A 81 -13.16 -1.94 -4.38
CA GLU A 81 -12.99 -1.96 -5.84
C GLU A 81 -14.24 -2.55 -6.49
N MET A 82 -14.72 -1.90 -7.53
CA MET A 82 -15.91 -2.31 -8.26
C MET A 82 -15.67 -2.28 -9.76
N CYS A 83 -15.92 -3.40 -10.42
CA CYS A 83 -16.00 -3.46 -11.88
C CYS A 83 -17.36 -3.02 -12.37
N PHE A 84 -17.41 -2.52 -13.61
CA PHE A 84 -18.64 -2.12 -14.32
C PHE A 84 -19.46 -1.05 -13.57
N ALA A 85 -18.80 -0.19 -12.83
CA ALA A 85 -19.39 0.89 -12.03
C ALA A 85 -18.98 2.26 -12.57
N ASP A 86 -19.90 3.21 -12.51
CA ASP A 86 -19.64 4.61 -12.80
C ASP A 86 -19.53 5.44 -11.52
N LEU A 87 -19.35 6.76 -11.67
CA LEU A 87 -19.24 7.67 -10.54
C LEU A 87 -20.51 7.68 -9.66
N SER A 88 -21.69 7.52 -10.27
CA SER A 88 -22.96 7.49 -9.54
C SER A 88 -23.04 6.24 -8.64
N ASP A 89 -22.57 5.10 -9.15
CA ASP A 89 -22.50 3.85 -8.38
C ASP A 89 -21.56 3.97 -7.20
N LEU A 90 -20.39 4.61 -7.40
CA LEU A 90 -19.44 4.87 -6.33
C LEU A 90 -20.04 5.79 -5.25
N MET A 91 -20.70 6.87 -5.65
CA MET A 91 -21.37 7.79 -4.72
C MET A 91 -22.47 7.08 -3.91
N ASN A 92 -23.25 6.23 -4.56
CA ASN A 92 -24.28 5.43 -3.90
C ASN A 92 -23.70 4.44 -2.89
N LEU A 93 -22.55 3.85 -3.18
CA LEU A 93 -21.86 2.98 -2.23
C LEU A 93 -21.35 3.76 -1.02
N ALA A 94 -20.75 4.91 -1.25
CA ALA A 94 -20.12 5.71 -0.19
C ALA A 94 -21.13 6.35 0.78
N THR A 95 -22.40 6.45 0.39
CA THR A 95 -23.47 7.09 1.19
C THR A 95 -24.41 6.10 1.90
N LYS A 96 -24.18 4.80 1.77
CA LYS A 96 -24.91 3.75 2.48
C LYS A 96 -24.28 3.40 3.80
#